data_8eda0acf519fc1f207bd47de754270a0
#
_entry.id   8eda0acf519fc1f207bd47de754270a0
#
_cell.length_a   1.000
_cell.length_b   1.000
_cell.length_c   1.000
_cell.angle_alpha   90.00
_cell.angle_beta   90.00
_cell.angle_gamma   90.00
#
_symmetry.space_group_name_H-M   'P 1'
#
loop_
_entity.id
_entity.type
_entity.pdbx_description
1 polymer ?
#
loop_
_entity_poly.entity_id
_entity_poly.type
_entity_poly.pdbx_seq_one_letter_code
_entity_poly.pdbx_strand_id
1 'polypeptide(L)'
;MTRLLPLVAALLLQPLFAQTAKKPEPESPIRIVARAERPNATYHQGENVVFQLAVTDSGKPAVGIVEWSILKDGLPTDQKGRAELVDGKALANGTLGEPGFLQVRAVYRPDAKAKAAPVVGLGGAAIDPTEIKRSLPVPDDFDAFWDGMKKKLAAVPIEPKLVSVKSPVKEVESFDVTAPALGIQISGYMSKPVGAKPKSLPIILTVHGAGVSDSSLGGSVGWASRGFLAMDMNAHGLPNGKPKQFYADLYAGPMNPYRYEFRNDREKAYFTGMMLRLIRGIDVLTAQPEWDGKRVIVYGSSQGGYQAIAAAGLDARVTFFAAGVPAGCDHSGMMANRIAGWPKIVPMKDGKPDLAVLEAFRYIDCMNFATRTKAAGCYFTVGFIDGVCPPTSVYAAYNQLNIPKEIYDDIPSGHAHSQQASDGMRKAVMKYVGK
;
A
#
# COMPACT_ATOMS: atom_id res chain seq x y z
N MET A 1 -19.24 26.22 -44.63
CA MET A 1 -17.94 25.62 -44.23
C MET A 1 -17.72 25.89 -42.74
N THR A 2 -18.27 25.04 -41.92
CA THR A 2 -18.26 25.20 -40.45
C THR A 2 -17.20 24.26 -39.88
N ARG A 3 -16.14 24.82 -39.33
CA ARG A 3 -15.02 24.05 -38.72
C ARG A 3 -15.44 23.59 -37.31
N LEU A 4 -15.55 22.30 -37.11
CA LEU A 4 -15.63 21.68 -35.78
C LEU A 4 -14.21 21.66 -35.17
N LEU A 5 -14.02 22.30 -34.03
CA LEU A 5 -12.83 22.12 -33.18
C LEU A 5 -13.05 20.88 -32.30
N PRO A 6 -12.05 20.05 -32.14
CA PRO A 6 -12.13 18.94 -31.17
C PRO A 6 -11.91 19.49 -29.76
N LEU A 7 -12.82 19.13 -28.86
CA LEU A 7 -12.72 19.36 -27.43
C LEU A 7 -11.63 18.42 -26.86
N VAL A 8 -10.46 18.97 -26.58
CA VAL A 8 -9.40 18.26 -25.84
C VAL A 8 -9.78 18.25 -24.38
N ALA A 9 -10.20 17.10 -23.89
CA ALA A 9 -10.38 16.89 -22.46
C ALA A 9 -9.02 16.86 -21.76
N ALA A 10 -8.63 17.97 -21.15
CA ALA A 10 -7.49 18.04 -20.26
C ALA A 10 -7.81 17.26 -18.98
N LEU A 11 -7.26 16.05 -18.83
CA LEU A 11 -7.19 15.36 -17.54
C LEU A 11 -6.31 16.19 -16.60
N LEU A 12 -6.94 16.95 -15.74
CA LEU A 12 -6.28 17.62 -14.62
C LEU A 12 -5.80 16.54 -13.63
N LEU A 13 -4.51 16.23 -13.73
CA LEU A 13 -3.75 15.57 -12.68
C LEU A 13 -3.80 16.49 -11.44
N GLN A 14 -4.70 16.20 -10.52
CA GLN A 14 -4.67 16.86 -9.21
C GLN A 14 -3.42 16.37 -8.46
N PRO A 15 -2.55 17.26 -7.99
CA PRO A 15 -1.46 16.89 -7.10
C PRO A 15 -2.08 16.41 -5.79
N LEU A 16 -1.71 15.21 -5.35
CA LEU A 16 -1.98 14.72 -4.00
C LEU A 16 -1.16 15.58 -3.01
N PHE A 17 -1.73 16.70 -2.61
CA PHE A 17 -1.17 17.52 -1.54
C PHE A 17 -1.22 16.73 -0.24
N ALA A 18 -0.10 16.74 0.50
CA ALA A 18 -0.07 16.40 1.90
C ALA A 18 -1.22 17.16 2.60
N GLN A 19 -2.13 16.42 3.23
CA GLN A 19 -3.18 17.00 4.03
C GLN A 19 -2.52 17.73 5.21
N THR A 20 -2.30 19.04 5.05
CA THR A 20 -2.31 19.94 6.20
C THR A 20 -3.66 19.71 6.87
N ALA A 21 -3.66 19.47 8.18
CA ALA A 21 -4.87 19.27 8.96
C ALA A 21 -5.83 20.45 8.73
N LYS A 22 -6.68 20.34 7.72
CA LYS A 22 -7.85 21.21 7.57
C LYS A 22 -8.71 20.96 8.81
N LYS A 23 -9.20 22.04 9.42
CA LYS A 23 -10.33 21.93 10.35
C LYS A 23 -11.35 20.99 9.72
N PRO A 24 -11.89 20.02 10.48
CA PRO A 24 -12.92 19.14 9.96
C PRO A 24 -14.03 20.02 9.37
N GLU A 25 -14.24 19.91 8.06
CA GLU A 25 -15.44 20.50 7.46
C GLU A 25 -16.64 19.84 8.15
N PRO A 26 -17.72 20.57 8.44
CA PRO A 26 -18.90 19.97 9.04
C PRO A 26 -19.31 18.78 8.17
N GLU A 27 -19.42 17.60 8.79
CA GLU A 27 -19.84 16.39 8.09
C GLU A 27 -21.13 16.69 7.34
N SER A 28 -21.17 16.38 6.06
CA SER A 28 -22.39 16.51 5.26
C SER A 28 -23.53 15.76 5.98
N PRO A 29 -24.70 16.37 6.15
CA PRO A 29 -25.85 15.65 6.71
C PRO A 29 -26.27 14.48 5.83
N ILE A 30 -25.80 14.46 4.59
CA ILE A 30 -26.11 13.41 3.61
C ILE A 30 -25.04 12.34 3.65
N ARG A 31 -25.48 11.08 3.75
CA ARG A 31 -24.63 9.89 3.68
C ARG A 31 -25.12 8.97 2.58
N ILE A 32 -24.18 8.41 1.82
CA ILE A 32 -24.44 7.37 0.82
C ILE A 32 -23.67 6.13 1.24
N VAL A 33 -24.38 5.02 1.38
CA VAL A 33 -23.80 3.68 1.57
C VAL A 33 -24.09 2.89 0.31
N ALA A 34 -23.05 2.38 -0.33
CA ALA A 34 -23.16 1.53 -1.50
C ALA A 34 -22.51 0.17 -1.20
N ARG A 35 -23.24 -0.92 -1.39
CA ARG A 35 -22.75 -2.27 -1.06
C ARG A 35 -23.20 -3.25 -2.13
N ALA A 36 -22.36 -4.19 -2.50
CA ALA A 36 -22.76 -5.33 -3.28
C ALA A 36 -23.78 -6.17 -2.49
N GLU A 37 -24.71 -6.82 -3.19
CA GLU A 37 -25.76 -7.63 -2.58
C GLU A 37 -25.21 -8.83 -1.82
N ARG A 38 -24.18 -9.50 -2.38
CA ARG A 38 -23.51 -10.62 -1.69
C ARG A 38 -22.65 -10.09 -0.55
N PRO A 39 -22.74 -10.65 0.66
CA PRO A 39 -21.96 -10.19 1.82
C PRO A 39 -20.44 -10.24 1.61
N ASN A 40 -19.93 -11.23 0.87
CA ASN A 40 -18.52 -11.34 0.51
C ASN A 40 -18.13 -10.51 -0.72
N ALA A 41 -19.11 -9.86 -1.37
CA ALA A 41 -18.92 -9.04 -2.57
C ALA A 41 -18.10 -9.72 -3.69
N THR A 42 -18.17 -11.06 -3.81
CA THR A 42 -17.41 -11.85 -4.79
C THR A 42 -18.35 -12.49 -5.81
N TYR A 43 -17.98 -12.39 -7.06
CA TYR A 43 -18.74 -12.82 -8.23
C TYR A 43 -17.83 -13.46 -9.26
N HIS A 44 -18.42 -14.12 -10.27
CA HIS A 44 -17.72 -14.66 -11.42
C HIS A 44 -17.81 -13.72 -12.63
N GLN A 45 -16.89 -13.91 -13.58
CA GLN A 45 -16.86 -13.17 -14.85
C GLN A 45 -18.22 -13.26 -15.55
N GLY A 46 -18.72 -12.12 -16.02
CA GLY A 46 -20.00 -12.02 -16.71
C GLY A 46 -21.24 -12.04 -15.80
N GLU A 47 -21.11 -12.32 -14.51
CA GLU A 47 -22.23 -12.21 -13.58
C GLU A 47 -22.69 -10.76 -13.43
N ASN A 48 -23.99 -10.58 -13.23
CA ASN A 48 -24.55 -9.29 -12.88
C ASN A 48 -24.33 -9.01 -11.38
N VAL A 49 -23.58 -7.96 -11.09
CA VAL A 49 -23.35 -7.45 -9.74
C VAL A 49 -24.43 -6.42 -9.41
N VAL A 50 -25.28 -6.72 -8.44
CA VAL A 50 -26.26 -5.77 -7.91
C VAL A 50 -25.66 -5.02 -6.74
N PHE A 51 -25.63 -3.70 -6.83
CA PHE A 51 -25.25 -2.80 -5.74
C PHE A 51 -26.49 -2.17 -5.13
N GLN A 52 -26.65 -2.32 -3.83
CA GLN A 52 -27.65 -1.63 -3.02
C GLN A 52 -27.12 -0.26 -2.62
N LEU A 53 -27.85 0.79 -2.99
CA LEU A 53 -27.53 2.18 -2.65
C LEU A 53 -28.50 2.64 -1.57
N ALA A 54 -28.00 3.15 -0.46
CA ALA A 54 -28.80 3.76 0.61
C ALA A 54 -28.36 5.21 0.81
N VAL A 55 -29.28 6.15 0.65
CA VAL A 55 -29.04 7.58 0.80
C VAL A 55 -29.87 8.11 1.95
N THR A 56 -29.21 8.76 2.90
CA THR A 56 -29.88 9.42 4.01
C THR A 56 -29.50 10.89 4.07
N ASP A 57 -30.44 11.73 4.49
CA ASP A 57 -30.20 13.13 4.84
C ASP A 57 -30.61 13.34 6.30
N SER A 58 -29.63 13.82 7.10
CA SER A 58 -29.82 14.00 8.56
C SER A 58 -30.40 12.75 9.25
N GLY A 59 -29.96 11.58 8.81
CA GLY A 59 -30.40 10.25 9.32
C GLY A 59 -31.76 9.78 8.83
N LYS A 60 -32.47 10.53 7.98
CA LYS A 60 -33.74 10.13 7.38
C LYS A 60 -33.55 9.65 5.93
N PRO A 61 -34.41 8.76 5.42
CA PRO A 61 -34.37 8.37 4.00
C PRO A 61 -34.45 9.59 3.09
N ALA A 62 -33.51 9.70 2.14
CA ALA A 62 -33.54 10.77 1.16
C ALA A 62 -34.55 10.47 0.04
N VAL A 63 -35.00 11.53 -0.63
CA VAL A 63 -35.91 11.45 -1.80
C VAL A 63 -35.22 12.02 -3.04
N GLY A 64 -35.70 11.65 -4.22
CA GLY A 64 -35.16 12.15 -5.49
C GLY A 64 -34.37 11.10 -6.26
N ILE A 65 -33.37 11.54 -7.02
CA ILE A 65 -32.65 10.69 -7.96
C ILE A 65 -31.19 10.55 -7.52
N VAL A 66 -30.69 9.31 -7.52
CA VAL A 66 -29.27 9.00 -7.44
C VAL A 66 -28.76 8.62 -8.85
N GLU A 67 -27.66 9.27 -9.25
CA GLU A 67 -26.93 8.90 -10.47
C GLU A 67 -25.83 7.92 -10.10
N TRP A 68 -25.59 6.93 -10.94
CA TRP A 68 -24.53 5.97 -10.68
C TRP A 68 -23.74 5.64 -11.94
N SER A 69 -22.49 5.26 -11.74
CA SER A 69 -21.60 4.74 -12.77
C SER A 69 -20.79 3.57 -12.21
N ILE A 70 -20.48 2.61 -13.07
CA ILE A 70 -19.60 1.50 -12.78
C ILE A 70 -18.21 1.84 -13.27
N LEU A 71 -17.23 1.59 -12.41
CA LEU A 71 -15.80 1.79 -12.66
C LEU A 71 -15.09 0.45 -12.54
N LYS A 72 -14.03 0.24 -13.32
CA LYS A 72 -13.06 -0.85 -13.14
C LYS A 72 -11.85 -0.28 -12.41
N ASP A 73 -11.68 -0.55 -11.12
CA ASP A 73 -10.61 0.03 -10.27
C ASP A 73 -10.50 1.56 -10.34
N GLY A 74 -11.62 2.25 -10.50
CA GLY A 74 -11.65 3.70 -10.67
C GLY A 74 -11.54 4.19 -12.12
N LEU A 75 -11.29 3.32 -13.10
CA LEU A 75 -11.38 3.65 -14.52
C LEU A 75 -12.84 3.64 -14.99
N PRO A 76 -13.31 4.68 -15.69
CA PRO A 76 -14.68 4.73 -16.18
C PRO A 76 -14.99 3.58 -17.15
N THR A 77 -16.20 3.02 -17.03
CA THR A 77 -16.82 2.16 -18.04
C THR A 77 -17.99 2.91 -18.70
N ASP A 78 -18.63 2.30 -19.67
CA ASP A 78 -19.87 2.81 -20.29
C ASP A 78 -21.13 2.52 -19.45
N GLN A 79 -21.00 1.68 -18.39
CA GLN A 79 -22.10 1.27 -17.52
C GLN A 79 -22.45 2.38 -16.52
N LYS A 80 -23.62 2.99 -16.70
CA LYS A 80 -24.13 4.09 -15.87
C LYS A 80 -25.66 4.15 -15.92
N GLY A 81 -26.24 4.79 -14.94
CA GLY A 81 -27.68 4.95 -14.88
C GLY A 81 -28.14 5.98 -13.86
N ARG A 82 -29.44 6.08 -13.72
CA ARG A 82 -30.15 6.91 -12.76
C ARG A 82 -31.25 6.07 -12.15
N ALA A 83 -31.47 6.23 -10.85
CA ALA A 83 -32.54 5.54 -10.15
C ALA A 83 -33.24 6.51 -9.19
N GLU A 84 -34.56 6.41 -9.10
CA GLU A 84 -35.34 7.11 -8.08
C GLU A 84 -35.17 6.42 -6.73
N LEU A 85 -35.02 7.22 -5.68
CA LEU A 85 -34.91 6.72 -4.31
C LEU A 85 -36.30 6.37 -3.77
N VAL A 86 -36.52 5.11 -3.49
CA VAL A 86 -37.70 4.60 -2.79
C VAL A 86 -37.30 4.31 -1.35
N ASP A 87 -37.85 5.05 -0.42
CA ASP A 87 -37.47 4.97 1.00
C ASP A 87 -35.92 5.10 1.21
N GLY A 88 -35.34 6.06 0.49
CA GLY A 88 -33.89 6.31 0.51
C GLY A 88 -33.05 5.26 -0.18
N LYS A 89 -33.63 4.28 -0.90
CA LYS A 89 -32.92 3.15 -1.49
C LYS A 89 -33.04 3.13 -3.00
N ALA A 90 -31.99 2.65 -3.67
CA ALA A 90 -31.96 2.39 -5.10
C ALA A 90 -31.02 1.20 -5.40
N LEU A 91 -31.08 0.70 -6.64
CA LEU A 91 -30.19 -0.34 -7.13
C LEU A 91 -29.34 0.20 -8.30
N ALA A 92 -28.11 -0.27 -8.36
CA ALA A 92 -27.23 -0.13 -9.52
C ALA A 92 -26.72 -1.50 -9.93
N ASN A 93 -26.52 -1.70 -11.23
CA ASN A 93 -26.08 -2.98 -11.76
C ASN A 93 -24.80 -2.79 -12.56
N GLY A 94 -23.92 -3.77 -12.51
CA GLY A 94 -22.70 -3.79 -13.30
C GLY A 94 -22.24 -5.20 -13.60
N THR A 95 -21.41 -5.34 -14.61
CA THR A 95 -20.76 -6.61 -14.97
C THR A 95 -19.34 -6.37 -15.44
N LEU A 96 -18.50 -7.38 -15.29
CA LEU A 96 -17.15 -7.39 -15.82
C LEU A 96 -16.86 -8.76 -16.43
N GLY A 97 -16.46 -8.79 -17.70
CA GLY A 97 -16.16 -10.02 -18.44
C GLY A 97 -14.74 -10.54 -18.25
N GLU A 98 -13.99 -10.01 -17.29
CA GLU A 98 -12.61 -10.39 -16.98
C GLU A 98 -12.37 -10.35 -15.47
N PRO A 99 -11.34 -11.04 -14.93
CA PRO A 99 -10.97 -10.93 -13.52
C PRO A 99 -10.56 -9.50 -13.15
N GLY A 100 -11.06 -8.99 -12.03
CA GLY A 100 -10.80 -7.61 -11.61
C GLY A 100 -11.73 -7.13 -10.52
N PHE A 101 -11.85 -5.81 -10.37
CA PHE A 101 -12.74 -5.21 -9.39
C PHE A 101 -13.67 -4.18 -10.02
N LEU A 102 -14.94 -4.31 -9.72
CA LEU A 102 -15.94 -3.30 -10.01
C LEU A 102 -16.10 -2.35 -8.83
N GLN A 103 -16.29 -1.08 -9.14
CA GLN A 103 -16.71 -0.08 -8.16
C GLN A 103 -17.95 0.64 -8.67
N VAL A 104 -19.00 0.69 -7.86
CA VAL A 104 -20.11 1.60 -8.10
C VAL A 104 -19.77 2.97 -7.49
N ARG A 105 -19.92 4.02 -8.30
CA ARG A 105 -19.86 5.40 -7.86
C ARG A 105 -21.27 5.99 -7.92
N ALA A 106 -21.89 6.14 -6.76
CA ALA A 106 -23.20 6.77 -6.59
C ALA A 106 -23.04 8.25 -6.30
N VAL A 107 -23.81 9.09 -6.97
CA VAL A 107 -23.80 10.55 -6.83
C VAL A 107 -25.22 11.03 -6.54
N TYR A 108 -25.38 11.71 -5.42
CA TYR A 108 -26.64 12.30 -5.03
C TYR A 108 -26.52 13.82 -4.89
N ARG A 109 -27.53 14.54 -5.40
CA ARG A 109 -27.66 16.00 -5.26
C ARG A 109 -28.98 16.29 -4.55
N PRO A 110 -28.95 16.88 -3.36
CA PRO A 110 -30.16 17.12 -2.56
C PRO A 110 -31.14 18.09 -3.24
N ASP A 111 -30.60 19.02 -4.02
CA ASP A 111 -31.40 19.96 -4.83
C ASP A 111 -30.65 20.21 -6.15
N ALA A 112 -31.28 19.88 -7.27
CA ALA A 112 -30.74 20.13 -8.60
C ALA A 112 -30.48 21.62 -8.90
N LYS A 113 -31.12 22.54 -8.14
CA LYS A 113 -30.99 23.98 -8.27
C LYS A 113 -30.00 24.56 -7.27
N ALA A 114 -29.62 23.85 -6.21
CA ALA A 114 -28.68 24.32 -5.23
C ALA A 114 -27.23 24.20 -5.77
N LYS A 115 -26.40 25.21 -5.43
CA LYS A 115 -24.94 25.21 -5.67
C LYS A 115 -24.20 24.23 -4.75
N ALA A 116 -24.90 23.38 -4.00
CA ALA A 116 -24.29 22.41 -3.12
C ALA A 116 -23.49 21.35 -3.91
N ALA A 117 -22.30 21.05 -3.43
CA ALA A 117 -21.48 20.01 -4.02
C ALA A 117 -22.21 18.63 -3.95
N PRO A 118 -22.11 17.80 -4.98
CA PRO A 118 -22.70 16.45 -4.95
C PRO A 118 -22.02 15.61 -3.87
N VAL A 119 -22.81 14.79 -3.19
CA VAL A 119 -22.29 13.76 -2.29
C VAL A 119 -22.04 12.49 -3.08
N VAL A 120 -20.89 11.84 -2.81
CA VAL A 120 -20.45 10.64 -3.52
C VAL A 120 -20.33 9.48 -2.55
N GLY A 121 -20.91 8.34 -2.90
CA GLY A 121 -20.68 7.07 -2.22
C GLY A 121 -20.02 6.07 -3.17
N LEU A 122 -19.15 5.22 -2.63
CA LEU A 122 -18.48 4.16 -3.36
C LEU A 122 -18.81 2.80 -2.74
N GLY A 123 -18.95 1.77 -3.59
CA GLY A 123 -19.04 0.38 -3.18
C GLY A 123 -18.23 -0.49 -4.14
N GLY A 124 -17.64 -1.56 -3.64
CA GLY A 124 -16.77 -2.45 -4.42
C GLY A 124 -17.28 -3.88 -4.51
N ALA A 125 -16.89 -4.59 -5.57
CA ALA A 125 -17.09 -6.02 -5.77
C ALA A 125 -15.90 -6.64 -6.51
N ALA A 126 -15.50 -7.84 -6.11
CA ALA A 126 -14.45 -8.63 -6.74
C ALA A 126 -15.04 -9.58 -7.78
N ILE A 127 -14.39 -9.69 -8.92
CA ILE A 127 -14.75 -10.63 -10.01
C ILE A 127 -13.56 -11.58 -10.18
N ASP A 128 -13.75 -12.85 -9.82
CA ASP A 128 -12.70 -13.89 -9.86
C ASP A 128 -11.31 -13.38 -9.44
N PRO A 129 -11.14 -12.76 -8.26
CA PRO A 129 -9.93 -12.04 -7.91
C PRO A 129 -8.68 -12.93 -7.89
N THR A 130 -8.83 -14.23 -7.64
CA THR A 130 -7.74 -15.21 -7.67
C THR A 130 -7.26 -15.56 -9.07
N GLU A 131 -8.01 -15.20 -10.12
CA GLU A 131 -7.66 -15.39 -11.52
C GLU A 131 -6.88 -14.19 -12.12
N ILE A 132 -6.74 -13.09 -11.36
CA ILE A 132 -5.99 -11.92 -11.82
C ILE A 132 -4.52 -12.31 -12.02
N LYS A 133 -4.07 -12.17 -13.27
CA LYS A 133 -2.70 -12.52 -13.68
C LYS A 133 -1.81 -11.28 -13.67
N ARG A 134 -0.50 -11.51 -13.70
CA ARG A 134 0.50 -10.46 -13.89
C ARG A 134 0.30 -9.77 -15.25
N SER A 135 0.60 -8.49 -15.32
CA SER A 135 0.50 -7.69 -16.55
C SER A 135 1.67 -7.91 -17.51
N LEU A 136 2.88 -8.12 -16.98
CA LEU A 136 4.09 -8.43 -17.75
C LEU A 136 4.88 -9.58 -17.10
N PRO A 137 5.65 -10.37 -17.88
CA PRO A 137 6.54 -11.39 -17.33
C PRO A 137 7.65 -10.78 -16.48
N VAL A 138 8.30 -11.58 -15.66
CA VAL A 138 9.54 -11.20 -14.94
C VAL A 138 10.63 -10.88 -15.96
N PRO A 139 11.45 -9.83 -15.75
CA PRO A 139 12.66 -9.63 -16.56
C PRO A 139 13.62 -10.83 -16.45
N ASP A 140 14.22 -11.26 -17.56
CA ASP A 140 15.07 -12.43 -17.60
C ASP A 140 16.31 -12.29 -16.69
N ASP A 141 16.85 -11.09 -16.55
CA ASP A 141 18.00 -10.77 -15.70
C ASP A 141 17.63 -10.24 -14.30
N PHE A 142 16.36 -10.40 -13.85
CA PHE A 142 15.88 -9.90 -12.57
C PHE A 142 16.74 -10.36 -11.39
N ASP A 143 17.02 -11.64 -11.32
CA ASP A 143 17.79 -12.22 -10.21
C ASP A 143 19.26 -11.77 -10.27
N ALA A 144 19.86 -11.77 -11.47
CA ALA A 144 21.22 -11.28 -11.68
C ALA A 144 21.38 -9.79 -11.31
N PHE A 145 20.40 -8.96 -11.64
CA PHE A 145 20.36 -7.56 -11.23
C PHE A 145 20.39 -7.41 -9.70
N TRP A 146 19.48 -8.08 -9.00
CA TRP A 146 19.39 -7.96 -7.55
C TRP A 146 20.59 -8.59 -6.83
N ASP A 147 21.15 -9.67 -7.35
CA ASP A 147 22.39 -10.26 -6.80
C ASP A 147 23.56 -9.29 -6.96
N GLY A 148 23.66 -8.60 -8.09
CA GLY A 148 24.62 -7.51 -8.30
C GLY A 148 24.46 -6.38 -7.29
N MET A 149 23.22 -5.92 -7.05
CA MET A 149 22.93 -4.86 -6.09
C MET A 149 23.21 -5.29 -4.65
N LYS A 150 22.85 -6.51 -4.25
CA LYS A 150 23.18 -7.10 -2.95
C LYS A 150 24.70 -7.22 -2.75
N LYS A 151 25.45 -7.61 -3.80
CA LYS A 151 26.92 -7.64 -3.75
C LYS A 151 27.54 -6.26 -3.54
N LYS A 152 27.02 -5.22 -4.21
CA LYS A 152 27.43 -3.83 -3.98
C LYS A 152 27.15 -3.40 -2.53
N LEU A 153 25.98 -3.75 -1.97
CA LEU A 153 25.66 -3.47 -0.58
C LEU A 153 26.58 -4.21 0.40
N ALA A 154 26.86 -5.48 0.16
CA ALA A 154 27.72 -6.29 1.02
C ALA A 154 29.16 -5.77 1.11
N ALA A 155 29.63 -5.02 0.10
CA ALA A 155 30.94 -4.37 0.12
C ALA A 155 31.00 -3.14 1.06
N VAL A 156 29.84 -2.64 1.51
CA VAL A 156 29.77 -1.56 2.50
C VAL A 156 29.78 -2.16 3.91
N PRO A 157 30.74 -1.81 4.80
CA PRO A 157 30.75 -2.29 6.18
C PRO A 157 29.45 -1.98 6.93
N ILE A 158 29.00 -2.89 7.80
CA ILE A 158 27.72 -2.70 8.50
C ILE A 158 27.83 -1.63 9.59
N GLU A 159 28.86 -1.55 10.35
CA GLU A 159 29.26 -0.57 11.39
C GLU A 159 28.07 0.18 12.05
N PRO A 160 27.15 -0.52 12.74
CA PRO A 160 25.98 0.13 13.30
C PRO A 160 26.33 1.01 14.49
N LYS A 161 25.72 2.19 14.55
CA LYS A 161 25.75 3.07 15.72
C LYS A 161 24.43 2.94 16.47
N LEU A 162 24.50 2.56 17.74
CA LEU A 162 23.37 2.44 18.64
C LEU A 162 23.51 3.48 19.74
N VAL A 163 22.63 4.45 19.76
CA VAL A 163 22.57 5.50 20.79
C VAL A 163 21.35 5.24 21.67
N SER A 164 21.56 5.01 22.97
CA SER A 164 20.45 4.78 23.90
C SER A 164 19.51 5.97 23.93
N VAL A 165 18.20 5.68 23.85
CA VAL A 165 17.14 6.68 23.96
C VAL A 165 16.16 6.27 25.06
N LYS A 166 15.54 7.26 25.71
CA LYS A 166 14.58 7.01 26.78
C LYS A 166 13.34 6.30 26.23
N SER A 167 13.12 5.06 26.69
CA SER A 167 11.89 4.33 26.38
C SER A 167 10.72 4.88 27.22
N PRO A 168 9.51 4.99 26.64
CA PRO A 168 8.29 5.30 27.40
C PRO A 168 7.81 4.13 28.29
N VAL A 169 8.36 2.93 28.10
CA VAL A 169 8.01 1.71 28.84
C VAL A 169 9.25 1.24 29.62
N LYS A 170 9.12 1.07 30.93
CA LYS A 170 10.23 0.75 31.85
C LYS A 170 10.90 -0.60 31.54
N GLU A 171 10.12 -1.57 31.10
CA GLU A 171 10.55 -2.93 30.78
C GLU A 171 11.17 -3.08 29.38
N VAL A 172 11.31 -1.97 28.64
CA VAL A 172 11.85 -1.94 27.27
C VAL A 172 13.03 -0.97 27.20
N GLU A 173 14.14 -1.42 26.70
CA GLU A 173 15.27 -0.57 26.30
C GLU A 173 15.20 -0.23 24.80
N SER A 174 15.60 0.99 24.46
CA SER A 174 15.48 1.51 23.11
C SER A 174 16.72 2.25 22.65
N PHE A 175 16.99 2.20 21.35
CA PHE A 175 18.16 2.78 20.72
C PHE A 175 17.75 3.51 19.43
N ASP A 176 18.34 4.68 19.20
CA ASP A 176 18.39 5.29 17.87
C ASP A 176 19.55 4.64 17.11
N VAL A 177 19.23 4.04 15.98
CA VAL A 177 20.14 3.19 15.20
C VAL A 177 20.40 3.80 13.84
N THR A 178 21.66 3.91 13.48
CA THR A 178 22.09 4.20 12.10
C THR A 178 23.15 3.20 11.67
N ALA A 179 23.18 2.86 10.39
CA ALA A 179 24.26 2.06 9.81
C ALA A 179 24.46 2.44 8.33
N PRO A 180 25.71 2.36 7.81
CA PRO A 180 25.98 2.61 6.42
C PRO A 180 25.22 1.65 5.51
N ALA A 181 24.68 2.18 4.39
CA ALA A 181 24.12 1.40 3.29
C ALA A 181 24.67 1.92 1.96
N LEU A 182 24.26 1.37 0.84
CA LEU A 182 24.72 1.82 -0.46
C LEU A 182 24.16 3.24 -0.76
N GLY A 183 25.03 4.25 -0.72
CA GLY A 183 24.72 5.66 -0.99
C GLY A 183 24.16 6.42 0.21
N ILE A 184 23.24 5.86 0.96
CA ILE A 184 22.58 6.48 2.12
C ILE A 184 22.55 5.49 3.28
N GLN A 185 22.63 5.98 4.52
CA GLN A 185 22.50 5.17 5.73
C GLN A 185 21.07 4.63 5.92
N ILE A 186 20.93 3.62 6.76
CA ILE A 186 19.65 3.33 7.41
C ILE A 186 19.48 4.17 8.65
N SER A 187 18.25 4.39 9.07
CA SER A 187 17.91 5.03 10.34
C SER A 187 16.63 4.39 10.90
N GLY A 188 16.62 4.13 12.20
CA GLY A 188 15.48 3.51 12.87
C GLY A 188 15.56 3.58 14.38
N TYR A 189 14.43 3.32 15.05
CA TYR A 189 14.42 3.03 16.48
C TYR A 189 14.33 1.52 16.70
N MET A 190 15.34 0.97 17.37
CA MET A 190 15.38 -0.42 17.78
C MET A 190 15.04 -0.54 19.27
N SER A 191 14.19 -1.51 19.61
CA SER A 191 13.77 -1.75 20.99
C SER A 191 13.74 -3.25 21.29
N LYS A 192 14.02 -3.60 22.54
CA LYS A 192 13.95 -4.98 23.05
C LYS A 192 13.57 -5.01 24.53
N PRO A 193 13.04 -6.11 25.07
CA PRO A 193 12.82 -6.26 26.52
C PRO A 193 14.14 -6.10 27.28
N VAL A 194 14.08 -5.41 28.41
CA VAL A 194 15.24 -5.30 29.32
C VAL A 194 15.64 -6.69 29.82
N GLY A 195 16.93 -6.99 29.78
CA GLY A 195 17.46 -8.28 30.23
C GLY A 195 17.13 -9.46 29.31
N ALA A 196 16.77 -9.22 28.05
CA ALA A 196 16.55 -10.27 27.07
C ALA A 196 17.77 -11.17 26.92
N LYS A 197 17.55 -12.49 26.94
CA LYS A 197 18.64 -13.48 26.85
C LYS A 197 19.11 -13.61 25.39
N PRO A 198 20.37 -13.98 25.17
CA PRO A 198 20.84 -14.34 23.84
C PRO A 198 19.95 -15.41 23.19
N LYS A 199 19.74 -15.32 21.89
CA LYS A 199 18.96 -16.27 21.05
C LYS A 199 17.52 -16.52 21.54
N SER A 200 16.85 -15.49 22.08
CA SER A 200 15.51 -15.65 22.67
C SER A 200 14.38 -14.91 21.95
N LEU A 201 14.68 -13.94 21.10
CA LEU A 201 13.68 -13.05 20.53
C LEU A 201 13.50 -13.24 19.02
N PRO A 202 12.26 -13.36 18.54
CA PRO A 202 11.97 -13.16 17.12
C PRO A 202 12.21 -11.70 16.75
N ILE A 203 12.67 -11.45 15.51
CA ILE A 203 12.78 -10.10 14.95
C ILE A 203 11.46 -9.67 14.36
N ILE A 204 11.13 -8.38 14.53
CA ILE A 204 10.17 -7.67 13.71
C ILE A 204 10.73 -6.33 13.22
N LEU A 205 10.76 -6.16 11.90
CA LEU A 205 11.07 -4.91 11.23
C LEU A 205 9.77 -4.26 10.76
N THR A 206 9.42 -3.11 11.33
CA THR A 206 8.28 -2.32 10.87
C THR A 206 8.75 -1.19 9.96
N VAL A 207 7.96 -0.92 8.93
CA VAL A 207 8.27 0.07 7.90
C VAL A 207 7.02 0.90 7.57
N HIS A 208 7.21 2.22 7.42
CA HIS A 208 6.11 3.15 7.27
C HIS A 208 5.61 3.30 5.82
N GLY A 209 4.42 3.86 5.67
CA GLY A 209 3.82 4.24 4.38
C GLY A 209 4.57 5.37 3.66
N ALA A 210 4.03 5.85 2.54
CA ALA A 210 4.61 6.98 1.82
C ALA A 210 4.58 8.27 2.65
N GLY A 211 5.56 9.12 2.42
CA GLY A 211 5.75 10.38 3.14
C GLY A 211 7.16 10.50 3.69
N VAL A 212 7.50 11.67 4.17
CA VAL A 212 8.81 11.99 4.77
C VAL A 212 8.61 12.25 6.26
N SER A 213 9.09 11.33 7.08
CA SER A 213 8.97 11.37 8.54
C SER A 213 10.14 10.67 9.19
N ASP A 214 10.25 10.77 10.52
CA ASP A 214 11.10 9.90 11.32
C ASP A 214 10.52 8.50 11.51
N SER A 215 11.30 7.63 12.12
CA SER A 215 10.85 6.34 12.59
C SER A 215 10.00 6.46 13.85
N SER A 216 9.19 5.47 14.15
CA SER A 216 8.31 5.44 15.31
C SER A 216 8.96 4.73 16.51
N LEU A 217 9.41 5.49 17.51
CA LEU A 217 9.85 4.90 18.78
C LEU A 217 8.71 4.12 19.45
N GLY A 218 7.49 4.66 19.45
CA GLY A 218 6.32 3.97 20.01
C GLY A 218 5.99 2.66 19.27
N GLY A 219 6.24 2.61 17.96
CA GLY A 219 6.08 1.41 17.14
C GLY A 219 7.03 0.29 17.57
N SER A 220 8.33 0.57 17.65
CA SER A 220 9.33 -0.42 18.08
C SER A 220 9.10 -0.85 19.54
N VAL A 221 8.82 0.08 20.46
CA VAL A 221 8.49 -0.21 21.86
C VAL A 221 7.26 -1.10 21.98
N GLY A 222 6.21 -0.81 21.21
CA GLY A 222 4.98 -1.61 21.22
C GLY A 222 5.20 -3.07 20.85
N TRP A 223 6.07 -3.37 19.91
CA TRP A 223 6.44 -4.74 19.56
C TRP A 223 7.43 -5.35 20.56
N ALA A 224 8.40 -4.59 21.07
CA ALA A 224 9.32 -5.06 22.11
C ALA A 224 8.58 -5.46 23.37
N SER A 225 7.53 -4.71 23.79
CA SER A 225 6.67 -5.07 24.93
C SER A 225 5.92 -6.39 24.72
N ARG A 226 5.82 -6.88 23.47
CA ARG A 226 5.26 -8.19 23.12
C ARG A 226 6.32 -9.28 22.99
N GLY A 227 7.58 -8.98 23.37
CA GLY A 227 8.68 -9.93 23.37
C GLY A 227 9.32 -10.12 21.99
N PHE A 228 9.51 -9.04 21.23
CA PHE A 228 10.27 -9.02 19.99
C PHE A 228 11.56 -8.20 20.15
N LEU A 229 12.58 -8.54 19.36
CA LEU A 229 13.60 -7.61 18.95
C LEU A 229 13.02 -6.79 17.79
N ALA A 230 12.61 -5.58 18.06
CA ALA A 230 11.82 -4.76 17.16
C ALA A 230 12.61 -3.57 16.62
N MET A 231 12.47 -3.26 15.34
CA MET A 231 12.97 -2.01 14.76
C MET A 231 11.88 -1.38 13.91
N ASP A 232 11.65 -0.09 14.12
CA ASP A 232 10.86 0.73 13.20
C ASP A 232 11.83 1.55 12.36
N MET A 233 11.84 1.33 11.04
CA MET A 233 12.86 1.86 10.16
C MET A 233 12.30 2.93 9.23
N ASN A 234 13.04 4.02 9.12
CA ASN A 234 12.79 5.12 8.23
C ASN A 234 13.15 4.76 6.78
N ALA A 235 12.21 4.90 5.86
CA ALA A 235 12.40 4.56 4.46
C ALA A 235 13.49 5.40 3.76
N HIS A 236 13.80 6.58 4.27
CA HIS A 236 14.70 7.56 3.65
C HIS A 236 16.10 7.62 4.27
N GLY A 237 16.32 6.94 5.39
CA GLY A 237 17.57 7.04 6.15
C GLY A 237 17.79 8.39 6.83
N LEU A 238 16.71 9.13 7.08
CA LEU A 238 16.74 10.44 7.73
C LEU A 238 16.99 10.31 9.24
N PRO A 239 17.63 11.32 9.88
CA PRO A 239 17.79 11.32 11.32
C PRO A 239 16.45 11.31 12.04
N ASN A 240 16.36 10.58 13.15
CA ASN A 240 15.17 10.53 14.00
C ASN A 240 15.11 11.71 14.98
N GLY A 241 13.92 11.91 15.59
CA GLY A 241 13.73 12.84 16.71
C GLY A 241 13.87 14.34 16.36
N LYS A 242 13.83 14.69 15.09
CA LYS A 242 13.79 16.09 14.66
C LYS A 242 12.36 16.65 14.82
N PRO A 243 12.19 17.97 14.96
CA PRO A 243 10.87 18.57 14.95
C PRO A 243 10.08 18.19 13.67
N LYS A 244 8.76 18.07 13.79
CA LYS A 244 7.88 17.72 12.63
C LYS A 244 8.08 18.66 11.43
N GLN A 245 8.38 19.92 11.69
CA GLN A 245 8.65 20.92 10.64
C GLN A 245 9.86 20.54 9.78
N PHE A 246 10.92 19.97 10.37
CA PHE A 246 12.09 19.50 9.62
C PHE A 246 11.71 18.51 8.50
N TYR A 247 10.86 17.52 8.80
CA TYR A 247 10.41 16.54 7.80
C TYR A 247 9.44 17.16 6.81
N ALA A 248 8.58 18.07 7.27
CA ALA A 248 7.66 18.80 6.41
C ALA A 248 8.41 19.66 5.38
N ASP A 249 9.47 20.36 5.80
CA ASP A 249 10.31 21.17 4.91
C ASP A 249 11.07 20.31 3.90
N LEU A 250 11.59 19.16 4.32
CA LEU A 250 12.20 18.19 3.39
C LEU A 250 11.19 17.71 2.35
N TYR A 251 9.98 17.36 2.78
CA TYR A 251 8.93 16.88 1.87
C TYR A 251 8.41 17.98 0.93
N ALA A 252 8.30 19.22 1.39
CA ALA A 252 7.91 20.35 0.55
C ALA A 252 9.03 20.80 -0.41
N GLY A 253 10.28 20.50 -0.09
CA GLY A 253 11.48 20.93 -0.81
C GLY A 253 12.23 19.77 -1.49
N PRO A 254 13.45 19.45 -1.03
CA PRO A 254 14.36 18.58 -1.77
C PRO A 254 13.87 17.14 -1.95
N MET A 255 12.97 16.66 -1.09
CA MET A 255 12.44 15.30 -1.18
C MET A 255 11.06 15.22 -1.86
N ASN A 256 10.49 16.32 -2.33
CA ASN A 256 9.21 16.31 -3.01
C ASN A 256 9.16 15.34 -4.19
N PRO A 257 10.19 15.33 -5.07
CA PRO A 257 10.21 14.45 -6.25
C PRO A 257 10.78 13.06 -5.99
N TYR A 258 11.11 12.66 -4.74
CA TYR A 258 11.87 11.43 -4.48
C TYR A 258 11.39 10.19 -5.25
N ARG A 259 10.09 10.06 -5.46
CA ARG A 259 9.48 8.92 -6.18
C ARG A 259 9.82 8.92 -7.67
N TYR A 260 10.12 10.09 -8.23
CA TYR A 260 10.33 10.28 -9.67
C TYR A 260 11.80 10.40 -10.04
N GLU A 261 12.69 10.54 -9.05
CA GLU A 261 14.13 10.67 -9.30
C GLU A 261 14.67 9.39 -9.90
N PHE A 262 15.40 9.54 -10.99
CA PHE A 262 16.02 8.45 -11.74
C PHE A 262 15.07 7.30 -12.10
N ARG A 263 13.77 7.58 -12.27
CA ARG A 263 12.75 6.56 -12.52
C ARG A 263 12.98 5.72 -13.79
N ASN A 264 13.81 6.16 -14.71
CA ASN A 264 14.24 5.43 -15.91
C ASN A 264 15.56 4.68 -15.74
N ASP A 265 16.15 4.67 -14.55
CA ASP A 265 17.40 3.98 -14.22
C ASP A 265 17.15 3.01 -13.05
N ARG A 266 17.10 1.73 -13.35
CA ARG A 266 16.79 0.70 -12.35
C ARG A 266 17.78 0.62 -11.18
N GLU A 267 19.06 1.07 -11.35
CA GLU A 267 20.05 1.08 -10.26
C GLU A 267 19.90 2.29 -9.36
N LYS A 268 19.61 3.46 -9.96
CA LYS A 268 19.56 4.75 -9.25
C LYS A 268 18.18 5.12 -8.74
N ALA A 269 17.12 4.45 -9.24
CA ALA A 269 15.75 4.71 -8.79
C ALA A 269 15.67 4.67 -7.27
N TYR A 270 14.99 5.64 -6.68
CA TYR A 270 14.81 5.76 -5.23
C TYR A 270 14.40 4.45 -4.56
N PHE A 271 13.44 3.72 -5.19
CA PHE A 271 12.92 2.48 -4.61
C PHE A 271 13.96 1.36 -4.57
N THR A 272 14.89 1.29 -5.50
CA THR A 272 16.02 0.35 -5.45
C THR A 272 16.89 0.60 -4.21
N GLY A 273 17.24 1.86 -3.95
CA GLY A 273 17.95 2.25 -2.73
C GLY A 273 17.13 1.96 -1.46
N MET A 274 15.82 2.18 -1.47
CA MET A 274 14.91 1.84 -0.36
C MET A 274 14.95 0.34 -0.05
N MET A 275 14.91 -0.55 -1.08
CA MET A 275 14.98 -1.99 -0.89
C MET A 275 16.33 -2.45 -0.32
N LEU A 276 17.43 -1.84 -0.74
CA LEU A 276 18.75 -2.12 -0.19
C LEU A 276 18.87 -1.73 1.29
N ARG A 277 18.20 -0.64 1.70
CA ARG A 277 18.13 -0.25 3.12
C ARG A 277 17.37 -1.28 3.96
N LEU A 278 16.35 -1.96 3.42
CA LEU A 278 15.66 -3.06 4.12
C LEU A 278 16.63 -4.21 4.43
N ILE A 279 17.40 -4.65 3.43
CA ILE A 279 18.39 -5.70 3.61
C ILE A 279 19.39 -5.29 4.69
N ARG A 280 19.88 -4.06 4.65
CA ARG A 280 20.81 -3.52 5.69
C ARG A 280 20.15 -3.48 7.07
N GLY A 281 18.89 -3.12 7.18
CA GLY A 281 18.14 -3.17 8.45
C GLY A 281 18.04 -4.59 9.01
N ILE A 282 17.80 -5.56 8.15
CA ILE A 282 17.80 -7.00 8.52
C ILE A 282 19.22 -7.43 8.96
N ASP A 283 20.29 -6.98 8.28
CA ASP A 283 21.68 -7.27 8.68
C ASP A 283 21.96 -6.79 10.11
N VAL A 284 21.57 -5.55 10.42
CA VAL A 284 21.74 -4.97 11.77
C VAL A 284 20.98 -5.74 12.83
N LEU A 285 19.72 -6.12 12.54
CA LEU A 285 18.87 -6.86 13.48
C LEU A 285 19.37 -8.30 13.68
N THR A 286 19.80 -8.98 12.63
CA THR A 286 20.28 -10.37 12.73
C THR A 286 21.68 -10.48 13.34
N ALA A 287 22.41 -9.37 13.45
CA ALA A 287 23.67 -9.30 14.18
C ALA A 287 23.48 -9.14 15.71
N GLN A 288 22.26 -8.83 16.18
CA GLN A 288 22.02 -8.69 17.62
C GLN A 288 22.04 -10.05 18.32
N PRO A 289 22.69 -10.17 19.50
CA PRO A 289 22.81 -11.47 20.17
C PRO A 289 21.49 -12.06 20.65
N GLU A 290 20.46 -11.24 20.86
CA GLU A 290 19.13 -11.69 21.31
C GLU A 290 18.29 -12.32 20.22
N TRP A 291 18.62 -12.14 18.93
CA TRP A 291 17.90 -12.80 17.85
C TRP A 291 17.88 -14.32 18.00
N ASP A 292 16.71 -14.94 17.84
CA ASP A 292 16.52 -16.38 18.02
C ASP A 292 17.16 -17.26 16.91
N GLY A 293 17.73 -16.62 15.88
CA GLY A 293 18.36 -17.29 14.75
C GLY A 293 17.37 -17.89 13.74
N LYS A 294 16.08 -17.64 13.88
CA LYS A 294 15.03 -18.32 13.11
C LYS A 294 13.96 -17.41 12.51
N ARG A 295 13.44 -16.45 13.28
CA ARG A 295 12.23 -15.71 12.92
C ARG A 295 12.58 -14.25 12.62
N VAL A 296 12.33 -13.86 11.36
CA VAL A 296 12.42 -12.48 10.89
C VAL A 296 11.10 -12.12 10.22
N ILE A 297 10.40 -11.16 10.80
CA ILE A 297 9.12 -10.67 10.32
C ILE A 297 9.28 -9.26 9.77
N VAL A 298 8.67 -8.96 8.61
CA VAL A 298 8.56 -7.59 8.09
C VAL A 298 7.09 -7.20 8.03
N TYR A 299 6.78 -6.01 8.56
CA TYR A 299 5.41 -5.54 8.75
C TYR A 299 5.25 -4.11 8.27
N GLY A 300 4.27 -3.84 7.41
CA GLY A 300 3.98 -2.49 6.98
C GLY A 300 2.72 -2.35 6.13
N SER A 301 2.31 -1.10 5.91
CA SER A 301 1.12 -0.78 5.13
C SER A 301 1.44 0.23 4.05
N SER A 302 0.69 0.21 2.93
CA SER A 302 0.92 1.09 1.78
C SER A 302 2.34 0.91 1.23
N GLN A 303 3.17 1.96 1.16
CA GLN A 303 4.60 1.83 0.84
C GLN A 303 5.32 0.88 1.80
N GLY A 304 4.87 0.77 3.08
CA GLY A 304 5.38 -0.23 4.02
C GLY A 304 5.03 -1.66 3.61
N GLY A 305 3.83 -1.89 3.09
CA GLY A 305 3.44 -3.18 2.51
C GLY A 305 4.27 -3.54 1.28
N TYR A 306 4.58 -2.56 0.43
CA TYR A 306 5.55 -2.70 -0.66
C TYR A 306 6.91 -3.18 -0.15
N GLN A 307 7.43 -2.50 0.87
CA GLN A 307 8.70 -2.85 1.50
C GLN A 307 8.67 -4.27 2.10
N ALA A 308 7.57 -4.67 2.72
CA ALA A 308 7.44 -6.01 3.32
C ALA A 308 7.49 -7.13 2.27
N ILE A 309 6.79 -6.97 1.15
CA ILE A 309 6.81 -7.92 0.03
C ILE A 309 8.22 -7.98 -0.59
N ALA A 310 8.83 -6.82 -0.82
CA ALA A 310 10.17 -6.73 -1.41
C ALA A 310 11.24 -7.36 -0.51
N ALA A 311 11.21 -7.09 0.79
CA ALA A 311 12.12 -7.70 1.75
C ALA A 311 12.03 -9.24 1.73
N ALA A 312 10.81 -9.78 1.71
CA ALA A 312 10.58 -11.22 1.65
C ALA A 312 11.05 -11.86 0.32
N GLY A 313 11.00 -11.11 -0.78
CA GLY A 313 11.49 -11.58 -2.08
C GLY A 313 13.01 -11.45 -2.27
N LEU A 314 13.65 -10.53 -1.55
CA LEU A 314 15.07 -10.23 -1.69
C LEU A 314 15.96 -10.90 -0.64
N ASP A 315 15.41 -11.22 0.53
CA ASP A 315 16.16 -11.75 1.66
C ASP A 315 15.52 -13.02 2.22
N ALA A 316 16.19 -14.15 2.02
CA ALA A 316 15.70 -15.46 2.44
C ALA A 316 15.64 -15.62 3.99
N ARG A 317 16.19 -14.67 4.75
CA ARG A 317 16.05 -14.65 6.22
C ARG A 317 14.65 -14.23 6.66
N VAL A 318 13.90 -13.52 5.80
CA VAL A 318 12.51 -13.14 6.09
C VAL A 318 11.63 -14.37 6.07
N THR A 319 11.06 -14.72 7.22
CA THR A 319 10.28 -15.94 7.41
C THR A 319 8.77 -15.71 7.47
N PHE A 320 8.34 -14.48 7.68
CA PHE A 320 6.94 -14.06 7.60
C PHE A 320 6.84 -12.58 7.23
N PHE A 321 5.79 -12.18 6.53
CA PHE A 321 5.53 -10.77 6.31
C PHE A 321 4.04 -10.43 6.33
N ALA A 322 3.72 -9.21 6.78
CA ALA A 322 2.38 -8.68 6.75
C ALA A 322 2.34 -7.40 5.93
N ALA A 323 1.55 -7.39 4.87
CA ALA A 323 1.47 -6.32 3.89
C ALA A 323 0.04 -5.77 3.82
N GLY A 324 -0.20 -4.64 4.46
CA GLY A 324 -1.50 -3.98 4.44
C GLY A 324 -1.66 -3.04 3.26
N VAL A 325 -2.75 -3.14 2.51
CA VAL A 325 -3.05 -2.31 1.32
C VAL A 325 -1.80 -1.96 0.51
N PRO A 326 -0.99 -2.96 0.10
CA PRO A 326 0.38 -2.73 -0.34
C PRO A 326 0.44 -1.91 -1.63
N ALA A 327 1.37 -0.96 -1.64
CA ALA A 327 1.82 -0.26 -2.84
C ALA A 327 2.81 -1.10 -3.65
N GLY A 328 3.31 -0.59 -4.75
CA GLY A 328 4.38 -1.22 -5.54
C GLY A 328 3.95 -2.46 -6.31
N CYS A 329 2.65 -2.73 -6.37
CA CYS A 329 2.09 -3.88 -7.08
C CYS A 329 1.67 -3.49 -8.49
N ASP A 330 2.07 -4.27 -9.48
CA ASP A 330 1.63 -4.13 -10.87
C ASP A 330 1.86 -2.73 -11.47
N HIS A 331 3.12 -2.28 -11.47
CA HIS A 331 3.50 -1.02 -12.10
C HIS A 331 3.19 -0.98 -13.61
N SER A 332 3.02 -2.13 -14.22
CA SER A 332 2.72 -2.34 -15.64
C SER A 332 1.23 -2.59 -15.93
N GLY A 333 0.33 -2.30 -15.00
CA GLY A 333 -1.12 -2.58 -15.12
C GLY A 333 -1.75 -2.06 -16.41
N MET A 334 -1.27 -0.91 -16.95
CA MET A 334 -1.74 -0.37 -18.23
C MET A 334 -1.51 -1.32 -19.41
N MET A 335 -0.54 -2.22 -19.34
CA MET A 335 -0.29 -3.24 -20.38
C MET A 335 -1.35 -4.33 -20.40
N ALA A 336 -2.15 -4.44 -19.32
CA ALA A 336 -3.29 -5.34 -19.19
C ALA A 336 -4.63 -4.57 -19.09
N ASN A 337 -4.70 -3.35 -19.64
CA ASN A 337 -5.88 -2.49 -19.65
C ASN A 337 -6.49 -2.27 -18.27
N ARG A 338 -5.64 -2.11 -17.24
CA ARG A 338 -6.06 -1.82 -15.88
C ARG A 338 -5.18 -0.74 -15.25
N ILE A 339 -5.64 -0.17 -14.14
CA ILE A 339 -4.92 0.88 -13.47
C ILE A 339 -3.63 0.30 -12.84
N ALA A 340 -2.53 1.02 -12.97
CA ALA A 340 -1.28 0.65 -12.31
C ALA A 340 -1.35 0.89 -10.80
N GLY A 341 -0.63 0.08 -10.03
CA GLY A 341 -0.45 0.30 -8.60
C GLY A 341 0.32 1.59 -8.28
N TRP A 342 0.14 2.09 -7.04
CA TRP A 342 0.92 3.23 -6.57
C TRP A 342 2.44 2.94 -6.68
N PRO A 343 3.28 3.89 -7.10
CA PRO A 343 3.03 5.33 -7.25
C PRO A 343 2.51 5.77 -8.63
N LYS A 344 2.06 4.87 -9.50
CA LYS A 344 1.58 5.15 -10.86
C LYS A 344 2.63 5.93 -11.66
N ILE A 345 3.86 5.45 -11.59
CA ILE A 345 5.08 6.17 -11.97
C ILE A 345 5.33 6.23 -13.48
N VAL A 346 4.78 5.27 -14.23
CA VAL A 346 5.00 5.17 -15.67
C VAL A 346 4.15 6.22 -16.38
N PRO A 347 4.77 7.24 -17.03
CA PRO A 347 4.01 8.23 -17.77
C PRO A 347 3.35 7.60 -19.00
N MET A 348 2.16 8.09 -19.32
CA MET A 348 1.46 7.76 -20.56
C MET A 348 1.50 8.98 -21.49
N LYS A 349 1.93 8.80 -22.73
CA LYS A 349 1.91 9.82 -23.78
C LYS A 349 1.27 9.22 -25.03
N ASP A 350 0.23 9.87 -25.55
CA ASP A 350 -0.51 9.42 -26.74
C ASP A 350 -0.97 7.95 -26.66
N GLY A 351 -1.43 7.54 -25.45
CA GLY A 351 -1.89 6.17 -25.17
C GLY A 351 -0.77 5.14 -25.03
N LYS A 352 0.50 5.53 -25.07
CA LYS A 352 1.67 4.64 -24.94
C LYS A 352 2.44 4.91 -23.66
N PRO A 353 2.92 3.87 -22.95
CA PRO A 353 3.76 4.06 -21.77
C PRO A 353 5.18 4.51 -22.17
N ASP A 354 5.82 5.27 -21.28
CA ASP A 354 7.27 5.50 -21.35
C ASP A 354 7.99 4.18 -21.07
N LEU A 355 8.56 3.58 -22.11
CA LEU A 355 9.17 2.26 -22.04
C LEU A 355 10.42 2.23 -21.14
N ALA A 356 11.20 3.30 -21.08
CA ALA A 356 12.39 3.34 -20.24
C ALA A 356 12.00 3.29 -18.75
N VAL A 357 10.96 4.03 -18.35
CA VAL A 357 10.42 3.99 -16.99
C VAL A 357 9.74 2.65 -16.71
N LEU A 358 8.93 2.14 -17.64
CA LEU A 358 8.27 0.85 -17.51
C LEU A 358 9.26 -0.28 -17.25
N GLU A 359 10.32 -0.37 -18.08
CA GLU A 359 11.35 -1.41 -17.94
C GLU A 359 12.10 -1.29 -16.61
N ALA A 360 12.48 -0.09 -16.19
CA ALA A 360 13.16 0.11 -14.91
C ALA A 360 12.29 -0.34 -13.72
N PHE A 361 10.98 -0.05 -13.77
CA PHE A 361 10.06 -0.37 -12.68
C PHE A 361 9.63 -1.84 -12.61
N ARG A 362 9.89 -2.65 -13.64
CA ARG A 362 9.74 -4.11 -13.56
C ARG A 362 10.68 -4.75 -12.54
N TYR A 363 11.85 -4.12 -12.27
CA TYR A 363 12.83 -4.63 -11.29
C TYR A 363 12.44 -4.35 -9.84
N ILE A 364 11.48 -3.47 -9.62
CA ILE A 364 11.00 -3.10 -8.29
C ILE A 364 9.50 -3.38 -8.10
N ASP A 365 8.89 -4.18 -8.97
CA ASP A 365 7.48 -4.56 -8.86
C ASP A 365 7.27 -5.71 -7.86
N CYS A 366 6.31 -5.55 -6.96
CA CYS A 366 5.91 -6.57 -5.98
C CYS A 366 5.55 -7.91 -6.61
N MET A 367 4.97 -7.93 -7.82
CA MET A 367 4.67 -9.18 -8.53
C MET A 367 5.93 -10.03 -8.73
N ASN A 368 7.07 -9.39 -8.96
CA ASN A 368 8.33 -10.07 -9.20
C ASN A 368 8.99 -10.51 -7.89
N PHE A 369 8.94 -9.71 -6.83
CA PHE A 369 9.39 -10.11 -5.50
C PHE A 369 8.55 -11.25 -4.92
N ALA A 370 7.24 -11.23 -5.11
CA ALA A 370 6.33 -12.27 -4.65
C ALA A 370 6.69 -13.67 -5.15
N THR A 371 7.22 -13.78 -6.38
CA THR A 371 7.65 -15.08 -6.93
C THR A 371 8.96 -15.61 -6.32
N ARG A 372 9.72 -14.80 -5.60
CA ARG A 372 11.03 -15.14 -5.03
C ARG A 372 10.99 -15.43 -3.53
N THR A 373 9.92 -15.05 -2.84
CA THR A 373 9.84 -15.26 -1.39
C THR A 373 9.85 -16.74 -1.03
N LYS A 374 10.59 -17.05 0.04
CA LYS A 374 10.66 -18.37 0.68
C LYS A 374 10.09 -18.33 2.10
N ALA A 375 9.34 -17.28 2.43
CA ALA A 375 8.72 -17.13 3.73
C ALA A 375 7.77 -18.30 4.04
N ALA A 376 7.64 -18.66 5.32
CA ALA A 376 6.73 -19.69 5.79
C ALA A 376 5.25 -19.26 5.74
N GLY A 377 4.99 -17.97 5.53
CA GLY A 377 3.64 -17.45 5.36
C GLY A 377 3.59 -15.93 5.23
N CYS A 378 2.42 -15.42 4.89
CA CYS A 378 2.15 -14.00 4.84
C CYS A 378 0.68 -13.67 5.10
N TYR A 379 0.43 -12.39 5.41
CA TYR A 379 -0.91 -11.85 5.57
C TYR A 379 -1.05 -10.53 4.81
N PHE A 380 -2.10 -10.40 4.02
CA PHE A 380 -2.44 -9.19 3.24
C PHE A 380 -3.75 -8.58 3.73
N THR A 381 -3.90 -7.29 3.49
CA THR A 381 -5.21 -6.64 3.49
C THR A 381 -5.43 -5.90 2.19
N VAL A 382 -6.67 -5.76 1.75
CA VAL A 382 -7.04 -5.04 0.54
C VAL A 382 -8.37 -4.33 0.70
N GLY A 383 -8.44 -3.05 0.33
CA GLY A 383 -9.69 -2.30 0.27
C GLY A 383 -10.30 -2.37 -1.13
N PHE A 384 -11.60 -2.74 -1.25
CA PHE A 384 -12.23 -2.91 -2.56
C PHE A 384 -12.50 -1.59 -3.31
N ILE A 385 -12.49 -0.47 -2.57
CA ILE A 385 -12.64 0.86 -3.16
C ILE A 385 -11.37 1.71 -3.01
N ASP A 386 -10.20 1.05 -2.91
CA ASP A 386 -8.91 1.73 -2.81
C ASP A 386 -8.51 2.33 -4.17
N GLY A 387 -8.52 3.67 -4.27
CA GLY A 387 -8.10 4.40 -5.46
C GLY A 387 -6.60 4.71 -5.50
N VAL A 388 -5.86 4.43 -4.40
CA VAL A 388 -4.40 4.66 -4.28
C VAL A 388 -3.65 3.40 -4.69
N CYS A 389 -3.91 2.29 -3.99
CA CYS A 389 -3.39 0.96 -4.30
C CYS A 389 -4.55 0.06 -4.76
N PRO A 390 -4.89 0.07 -6.06
CA PRO A 390 -6.08 -0.60 -6.56
C PRO A 390 -6.11 -2.08 -6.21
N PRO A 391 -7.26 -2.63 -5.80
CA PRO A 391 -7.36 -4.02 -5.37
C PRO A 391 -6.92 -5.01 -6.46
N THR A 392 -7.15 -4.72 -7.74
CA THR A 392 -6.65 -5.56 -8.84
C THR A 392 -5.13 -5.63 -8.84
N SER A 393 -4.42 -4.52 -8.56
CA SER A 393 -2.96 -4.52 -8.48
C SER A 393 -2.44 -5.31 -7.28
N VAL A 394 -3.13 -5.24 -6.14
CA VAL A 394 -2.79 -6.01 -4.93
C VAL A 394 -2.93 -7.51 -5.19
N TYR A 395 -4.07 -7.92 -5.77
CA TYR A 395 -4.30 -9.32 -6.12
C TYR A 395 -3.35 -9.82 -7.21
N ALA A 396 -2.93 -8.97 -8.16
CA ALA A 396 -1.92 -9.34 -9.16
C ALA A 396 -0.60 -9.77 -8.50
N ALA A 397 -0.19 -9.13 -7.41
CA ALA A 397 0.99 -9.53 -6.63
C ALA A 397 0.70 -10.71 -5.69
N TYR A 398 -0.43 -10.70 -4.98
CA TYR A 398 -0.85 -11.78 -4.07
C TYR A 398 -0.93 -13.12 -4.78
N ASN A 399 -1.48 -13.16 -5.99
CA ASN A 399 -1.62 -14.39 -6.78
C ASN A 399 -0.27 -14.98 -7.24
N GLN A 400 0.81 -14.19 -7.26
CA GLN A 400 2.16 -14.69 -7.59
C GLN A 400 2.84 -15.43 -6.42
N LEU A 401 2.31 -15.34 -5.21
CA LEU A 401 2.88 -16.01 -4.04
C LEU A 401 2.63 -17.52 -4.09
N ASN A 402 3.69 -18.29 -3.98
CA ASN A 402 3.62 -19.76 -3.88
C ASN A 402 4.04 -20.25 -2.48
N ILE A 403 3.47 -19.63 -1.46
CA ILE A 403 3.64 -19.91 -0.03
C ILE A 403 2.28 -19.90 0.66
N PRO A 404 2.14 -20.41 1.88
CA PRO A 404 0.94 -20.21 2.70
C PRO A 404 0.62 -18.72 2.81
N LYS A 405 -0.59 -18.33 2.44
CA LYS A 405 -0.98 -16.92 2.34
C LYS A 405 -2.43 -16.70 2.76
N GLU A 406 -2.66 -15.60 3.45
CA GLU A 406 -3.99 -15.15 3.83
C GLU A 406 -4.18 -13.71 3.33
N ILE A 407 -5.39 -13.35 2.91
CA ILE A 407 -5.79 -11.99 2.56
C ILE A 407 -7.11 -11.65 3.24
N TYR A 408 -7.20 -10.47 3.80
CA TYR A 408 -8.42 -9.91 4.37
C TYR A 408 -9.01 -8.88 3.41
N ASP A 409 -10.18 -9.20 2.89
CA ASP A 409 -10.97 -8.34 2.02
C ASP A 409 -11.73 -7.31 2.86
N ASP A 410 -11.20 -6.10 2.94
CA ASP A 410 -11.80 -4.97 3.65
C ASP A 410 -12.77 -4.24 2.72
N ILE A 411 -13.89 -4.89 2.40
CA ILE A 411 -14.83 -4.53 1.32
C ILE A 411 -15.24 -3.05 1.36
N PRO A 412 -15.62 -2.44 2.51
CA PRO A 412 -16.05 -1.05 2.53
C PRO A 412 -14.88 -0.04 2.49
N SER A 413 -13.65 -0.52 2.56
CA SER A 413 -12.49 0.36 2.77
C SER A 413 -11.86 0.81 1.47
N GLY A 414 -11.41 2.06 1.46
CA GLY A 414 -10.47 2.61 0.48
C GLY A 414 -9.02 2.34 0.90
N HIS A 415 -8.15 3.36 0.74
CA HIS A 415 -6.74 3.28 1.15
C HIS A 415 -6.61 3.48 2.67
N ALA A 416 -7.17 2.56 3.43
CA ALA A 416 -7.20 2.57 4.88
C ALA A 416 -7.38 1.14 5.41
N HIS A 417 -7.23 0.97 6.71
CA HIS A 417 -7.54 -0.28 7.39
C HIS A 417 -8.74 -0.09 8.31
N SER A 418 -9.71 -0.97 8.24
CA SER A 418 -10.66 -1.16 9.32
C SER A 418 -9.92 -1.67 10.58
N GLN A 419 -10.59 -1.60 11.73
CA GLN A 419 -10.05 -2.18 12.95
C GLN A 419 -9.78 -3.68 12.78
N GLN A 420 -10.68 -4.38 12.07
CA GLN A 420 -10.57 -5.81 11.77
C GLN A 420 -9.33 -6.12 10.92
N ALA A 421 -9.06 -5.31 9.87
CA ALA A 421 -7.88 -5.45 9.03
C ALA A 421 -6.58 -5.27 9.84
N SER A 422 -6.53 -4.22 10.67
CA SER A 422 -5.37 -3.93 11.53
C SER A 422 -5.13 -5.03 12.57
N ASP A 423 -6.20 -5.51 13.19
CA ASP A 423 -6.15 -6.60 14.17
C ASP A 423 -5.75 -7.93 13.52
N GLY A 424 -6.26 -8.19 12.30
CA GLY A 424 -5.91 -9.37 11.51
C GLY A 424 -4.40 -9.45 11.23
N MET A 425 -3.80 -8.36 10.74
CA MET A 425 -2.35 -8.29 10.53
C MET A 425 -1.56 -8.58 11.80
N ARG A 426 -1.94 -7.94 12.92
CA ARG A 426 -1.25 -8.15 14.20
C ARG A 426 -1.42 -9.58 14.70
N LYS A 427 -2.64 -10.13 14.66
CA LYS A 427 -2.94 -11.52 15.07
C LYS A 427 -2.17 -12.53 14.23
N ALA A 428 -2.05 -12.32 12.92
CA ALA A 428 -1.28 -13.20 12.04
C ALA A 428 0.20 -13.26 12.45
N VAL A 429 0.83 -12.12 12.77
CA VAL A 429 2.20 -12.08 13.29
C VAL A 429 2.31 -12.81 14.62
N MET A 430 1.39 -12.58 15.57
CA MET A 430 1.42 -13.22 16.88
C MET A 430 1.21 -14.74 16.76
N LYS A 431 0.26 -15.19 15.94
CA LYS A 431 0.04 -16.62 15.62
C LYS A 431 1.30 -17.27 15.04
N TYR A 432 1.97 -16.58 14.11
CA TYR A 432 3.20 -17.10 13.49
C TYR A 432 4.33 -17.34 14.50
N VAL A 433 4.46 -16.50 15.51
CA VAL A 433 5.49 -16.67 16.56
C VAL A 433 5.04 -17.53 17.74
N GLY A 434 3.82 -18.05 17.72
CA GLY A 434 3.27 -18.91 18.79
C GLY A 434 2.85 -18.15 20.06
N LYS A 435 2.35 -16.92 19.87
CA LYS A 435 1.88 -16.05 20.97
C LYS A 435 0.43 -15.64 20.82
#